data_30c0dd95b5ee4f80bf80ceb95873f649
#
_entry.id   30c0dd95b5ee4f80bf80ceb95873f649
#
_cell.length_a   1.000
_cell.length_b   1.000
_cell.length_c   1.000
_cell.angle_alpha   90.00
_cell.angle_beta   90.00
_cell.angle_gamma   90.00
#
_symmetry.space_group_name_H-M   'P 1'
#
loop_
_entity.id
_entity.type
_entity.pdbx_description
1 polymer ?
#
loop_
_entity_poly.entity_id
_entity_poly.type
_entity_poly.pdbx_seq_one_letter_code
_entity_poly.pdbx_strand_id
1 'polypeptide(L)'
;MRFPRASGVLLHPTSLPGPHGSGDLGRDAYHFVDWLVAGGQKLWQILPLAGIGPGNSPYMSNSAFAGNVLLIDLHDLHAQGWLDAEGLAPVQGLAADAVDYATVYPFRMERLAHAAKHFARNGTPEQHDDFQRFLAEHRAWIDDYALFLSLCEHLAWRDWCEWPPALVRRESAALADARTQHAERIHFWLFCQWRFYRQWAALKAYANGKGVEIIGDTPIFIAYLSAEVWANQHLFDLDAQGRPRVVAGVPPDFFSATGQRWGNPLYKWSAHKKDGYAWWVERIRRTFELVDIVRIDHFRGFAGYWEIPASEPTAMKGQWVPGPGEPLFKAIAKALGPVPIIAEDLGLITPDVEALRKKFGFPGMRILQFAFAGDASDRFLPHNHEPDTVVYPGTHDNDTVAGWWASATEHERHFARGYLATDGHDMPWTLIRAAMASVADTAVHPMQDVLALPTDSRMNYPGQESGWWRWRFQWSQLHPWHAGRLAELARLYGRI
;
A
#
# COMPACT_ATOMS: atom_id res chain seq x y z
N MET A 1 2.57 -18.30 -12.28
CA MET A 1 3.45 -18.91 -11.25
C MET A 1 2.54 -19.30 -10.10
N ARG A 2 2.60 -20.50 -9.59
CA ARG A 2 1.82 -20.90 -8.42
C ARG A 2 2.63 -20.60 -7.16
N PHE A 3 2.02 -19.93 -6.17
CA PHE A 3 2.67 -19.68 -4.89
C PHE A 3 2.76 -20.97 -4.07
N PRO A 4 3.80 -21.12 -3.22
CA PRO A 4 3.84 -22.19 -2.26
C PRO A 4 2.70 -22.06 -1.24
N ARG A 5 2.29 -23.18 -0.64
CA ARG A 5 1.31 -23.14 0.43
C ARG A 5 1.91 -22.46 1.67
N ALA A 6 1.41 -21.27 2.00
CA ALA A 6 1.98 -20.44 3.05
C ALA A 6 0.89 -19.64 3.79
N SER A 7 1.26 -19.07 4.93
CA SER A 7 0.44 -18.08 5.63
C SER A 7 1.24 -16.88 6.08
N GLY A 8 0.53 -15.78 6.34
CA GLY A 8 1.12 -14.52 6.76
C GLY A 8 0.16 -13.59 7.49
N VAL A 9 0.68 -12.44 7.89
CA VAL A 9 -0.06 -11.40 8.60
C VAL A 9 -0.04 -10.10 7.79
N LEU A 10 -1.21 -9.46 7.71
CA LEU A 10 -1.35 -8.11 7.16
C LEU A 10 -1.17 -7.09 8.28
N LEU A 11 -0.11 -6.30 8.19
CA LEU A 11 0.19 -5.19 9.10
C LEU A 11 1.03 -4.14 8.38
N HIS A 12 0.53 -2.90 8.29
CA HIS A 12 1.34 -1.82 7.75
C HIS A 12 2.36 -1.32 8.79
N PRO A 13 3.59 -0.95 8.41
CA PRO A 13 4.62 -0.50 9.36
C PRO A 13 4.19 0.65 10.27
N THR A 14 3.33 1.57 9.82
CA THR A 14 2.80 2.66 10.68
C THR A 14 2.02 2.15 11.89
N SER A 15 1.47 0.93 11.82
CA SER A 15 0.70 0.31 12.90
C SER A 15 1.56 -0.37 13.97
N LEU A 16 2.87 -0.47 13.76
CA LEU A 16 3.81 -0.97 14.75
C LEU A 16 3.89 -0.03 15.96
N PRO A 17 4.20 -0.55 17.14
CA PRO A 17 4.60 0.26 18.29
C PRO A 17 5.81 1.15 17.97
N GLY A 18 6.04 2.17 18.78
CA GLY A 18 7.21 3.04 18.66
C GLY A 18 7.04 4.33 19.44
N PRO A 19 8.16 4.96 19.90
CA PRO A 19 8.12 6.11 20.79
C PRO A 19 7.74 7.41 20.10
N HIS A 20 7.77 7.47 18.76
CA HIS A 20 7.61 8.69 17.98
C HIS A 20 6.22 8.83 17.34
N GLY A 21 5.18 8.23 17.95
CA GLY A 21 3.77 8.40 17.61
C GLY A 21 3.30 7.61 16.38
N SER A 22 4.20 6.94 15.68
CA SER A 22 3.95 6.05 14.54
C SER A 22 4.98 4.93 14.56
N GLY A 23 4.65 3.77 14.02
CA GLY A 23 5.64 2.75 13.70
C GLY A 23 6.59 3.23 12.62
N ASP A 24 7.78 2.65 12.56
CA ASP A 24 8.84 2.97 11.61
C ASP A 24 9.67 1.72 11.25
N LEU A 25 10.75 1.89 10.48
CA LEU A 25 11.61 0.82 9.98
C LEU A 25 12.71 0.41 11.00
N GLY A 26 12.54 0.81 12.26
CA GLY A 26 13.47 0.54 13.33
C GLY A 26 13.21 -0.78 14.05
N ARG A 27 13.66 -0.82 15.30
CA ARG A 27 13.66 -2.02 16.17
C ARG A 27 12.36 -2.80 16.18
N ASP A 28 11.21 -2.10 16.23
CA ASP A 28 9.91 -2.74 16.35
C ASP A 28 9.50 -3.48 15.08
N ALA A 29 9.96 -3.02 13.90
CA ALA A 29 9.77 -3.73 12.64
C ALA A 29 10.58 -5.03 12.58
N TYR A 30 11.83 -5.02 13.03
CA TYR A 30 12.66 -6.24 13.16
C TYR A 30 12.06 -7.22 14.16
N HIS A 31 11.58 -6.72 15.30
CA HIS A 31 10.91 -7.55 16.32
C HIS A 31 9.63 -8.18 15.75
N PHE A 32 8.88 -7.47 14.92
CA PHE A 32 7.70 -8.03 14.26
C PHE A 32 8.06 -9.17 13.30
N VAL A 33 9.16 -9.05 12.55
CA VAL A 33 9.66 -10.17 11.74
C VAL A 33 10.00 -11.39 12.61
N ASP A 34 10.67 -11.20 13.75
CA ASP A 34 10.98 -12.30 14.67
C ASP A 34 9.71 -12.95 15.23
N TRP A 35 8.69 -12.14 15.52
CA TRP A 35 7.39 -12.63 15.96
C TRP A 35 6.66 -13.44 14.86
N LEU A 36 6.72 -13.00 13.59
CA LEU A 36 6.17 -13.76 12.45
C LEU A 36 6.83 -15.13 12.35
N VAL A 37 8.15 -15.18 12.45
CA VAL A 37 8.92 -16.45 12.44
C VAL A 37 8.49 -17.36 13.61
N ALA A 38 8.36 -16.82 14.83
CA ALA A 38 7.87 -17.57 15.97
C ALA A 38 6.44 -18.09 15.78
N GLY A 39 5.61 -17.34 15.04
CA GLY A 39 4.26 -17.73 14.62
C GLY A 39 4.21 -18.69 13.43
N GLY A 40 5.36 -19.13 12.89
CA GLY A 40 5.41 -19.99 11.70
C GLY A 40 4.91 -19.31 10.43
N GLN A 41 4.85 -17.96 10.41
CA GLN A 41 4.38 -17.20 9.26
C GLN A 41 5.51 -16.98 8.28
N LYS A 42 5.21 -17.12 6.99
CA LYS A 42 6.15 -16.95 5.86
C LYS A 42 5.96 -15.65 5.11
N LEU A 43 4.87 -14.93 5.38
CA LEU A 43 4.48 -13.76 4.62
C LEU A 43 4.16 -12.59 5.56
N TRP A 44 4.66 -11.42 5.21
CA TRP A 44 4.27 -10.14 5.80
C TRP A 44 3.61 -9.29 4.72
N GLN A 45 2.29 -9.12 4.77
CA GLN A 45 1.60 -8.21 3.86
C GLN A 45 1.55 -6.80 4.44
N ILE A 46 1.88 -5.83 3.60
CA ILE A 46 1.85 -4.39 3.93
C ILE A 46 0.94 -3.65 2.94
N LEU A 47 0.53 -2.45 3.33
CA LEU A 47 -0.14 -1.49 2.45
C LEU A 47 0.90 -0.72 1.62
N PRO A 48 0.52 0.14 0.66
CA PRO A 48 1.49 0.89 -0.13
C PRO A 48 2.49 1.62 0.77
N LEU A 49 3.79 1.44 0.49
CA LEU A 49 4.90 2.07 1.24
C LEU A 49 5.08 3.55 0.92
N ALA A 50 4.30 4.06 0.01
CA ALA A 50 4.37 5.46 -0.42
C ALA A 50 3.89 6.43 0.66
N GLY A 51 4.23 7.72 0.50
CA GLY A 51 3.78 8.78 1.41
C GLY A 51 2.26 8.86 1.49
N ILE A 52 1.76 9.33 2.64
CA ILE A 52 0.32 9.54 2.84
C ILE A 52 -0.18 10.76 2.07
N GLY A 53 -1.38 10.63 1.50
CA GLY A 53 -2.09 11.71 0.84
C GLY A 53 -3.31 12.20 1.63
N PRO A 54 -4.30 12.79 0.96
CA PRO A 54 -5.54 13.21 1.59
C PRO A 54 -6.18 12.09 2.42
N GLY A 55 -6.72 12.45 3.57
CA GLY A 55 -7.30 11.48 4.53
C GLY A 55 -6.28 10.54 5.19
N ASN A 56 -4.99 10.82 5.07
CA ASN A 56 -3.86 9.98 5.49
C ASN A 56 -3.73 8.66 4.71
N SER A 57 -4.39 8.55 3.55
CA SER A 57 -4.39 7.34 2.74
C SER A 57 -3.04 7.10 2.04
N PRO A 58 -2.44 5.92 2.16
CA PRO A 58 -1.23 5.56 1.42
C PRO A 58 -1.52 5.29 -0.08
N TYR A 59 -2.79 5.13 -0.46
CA TYR A 59 -3.21 4.94 -1.86
C TYR A 59 -3.26 6.26 -2.66
N MET A 60 -3.27 7.41 -1.97
CA MET A 60 -3.33 8.75 -2.58
C MET A 60 -2.00 9.50 -2.44
N SER A 61 -0.90 8.79 -2.61
CA SER A 61 0.45 9.33 -2.46
C SER A 61 0.84 10.33 -3.55
N ASN A 62 1.70 11.27 -3.18
CA ASN A 62 2.32 12.23 -4.11
C ASN A 62 3.38 11.61 -5.04
N SER A 63 3.64 10.32 -4.94
CA SER A 63 4.52 9.58 -5.85
C SER A 63 4.16 8.09 -5.88
N ALA A 64 4.30 7.48 -7.06
CA ALA A 64 4.18 6.03 -7.25
C ALA A 64 5.48 5.27 -6.97
N PHE A 65 6.59 5.97 -6.72
CA PHE A 65 7.92 5.39 -6.52
C PHE A 65 8.51 5.70 -5.15
N ALA A 66 8.24 6.89 -4.61
CA ALA A 66 8.84 7.36 -3.38
C ALA A 66 8.29 6.63 -2.14
N GLY A 67 9.16 6.33 -1.19
CA GLY A 67 8.77 5.78 0.10
C GLY A 67 8.25 6.85 1.07
N ASN A 68 7.45 6.40 2.05
CA ASN A 68 6.91 7.24 3.12
C ASN A 68 8.03 7.64 4.08
N VAL A 69 8.41 8.90 4.05
CA VAL A 69 9.49 9.44 4.89
C VAL A 69 9.17 9.38 6.40
N LEU A 70 7.90 9.27 6.76
CA LEU A 70 7.48 9.10 8.15
C LEU A 70 7.85 7.71 8.72
N LEU A 71 8.24 6.77 7.88
CA LEU A 71 8.72 5.46 8.30
C LEU A 71 10.23 5.43 8.60
N ILE A 72 10.98 6.48 8.30
CA ILE A 72 12.43 6.51 8.57
C ILE A 72 12.69 6.39 10.06
N ASP A 73 13.49 5.41 10.46
CA ASP A 73 13.93 5.24 11.84
C ASP A 73 14.87 6.37 12.27
N LEU A 74 14.46 7.13 13.30
CA LEU A 74 15.25 8.22 13.84
C LEU A 74 16.47 7.72 14.66
N HIS A 75 16.40 6.51 15.23
CA HIS A 75 17.53 5.92 15.95
C HIS A 75 18.69 5.57 15.02
N ASP A 76 18.39 5.13 13.78
CA ASP A 76 19.44 4.95 12.77
C ASP A 76 20.10 6.29 12.42
N LEU A 77 19.33 7.37 12.25
CA LEU A 77 19.89 8.70 11.98
C LEU A 77 20.78 9.20 13.13
N HIS A 78 20.41 8.88 14.37
CA HIS A 78 21.25 9.16 15.53
C HIS A 78 22.54 8.31 15.52
N ALA A 79 22.44 7.02 15.23
CA ALA A 79 23.60 6.14 15.14
C ALA A 79 24.57 6.54 14.02
N GLN A 80 24.06 7.14 12.93
CA GLN A 80 24.88 7.74 11.86
C GLN A 80 25.53 9.08 12.27
N GLY A 81 25.17 9.63 13.44
CA GLY A 81 25.69 10.90 13.92
C GLY A 81 25.01 12.14 13.31
N TRP A 82 23.84 11.98 12.65
CA TRP A 82 23.14 13.10 12.00
C TRP A 82 22.01 13.69 12.84
N LEU A 83 21.63 13.02 13.92
CA LEU A 83 20.64 13.46 14.89
C LEU A 83 21.22 13.30 16.29
N ASP A 84 21.03 14.27 17.16
CA ASP A 84 21.45 14.21 18.56
C ASP A 84 20.44 13.42 19.43
N ALA A 85 20.79 13.19 20.70
CA ALA A 85 19.94 12.46 21.64
C ALA A 85 18.63 13.21 21.96
N GLU A 86 18.62 14.55 21.88
CA GLU A 86 17.42 15.37 22.07
C GLU A 86 16.42 15.13 20.95
N GLY A 87 16.90 14.92 19.72
CA GLY A 87 16.08 14.56 18.56
C GLY A 87 15.37 13.22 18.69
N LEU A 88 15.81 12.34 19.60
CA LEU A 88 15.16 11.07 19.90
C LEU A 88 14.09 11.17 21.01
N ALA A 89 13.91 12.33 21.62
CA ALA A 89 12.92 12.49 22.68
C ALA A 89 11.51 12.10 22.17
N PRO A 90 10.78 11.23 22.90
CA PRO A 90 9.45 10.80 22.47
C PRO A 90 8.46 11.95 22.49
N VAL A 91 7.47 11.90 21.60
CA VAL A 91 6.36 12.85 21.61
C VAL A 91 5.45 12.53 22.80
N GLN A 92 5.21 13.50 23.67
CA GLN A 92 4.34 13.35 24.83
C GLN A 92 2.86 13.45 24.44
N GLY A 93 1.99 12.74 25.17
CA GLY A 93 0.53 12.89 25.08
C GLY A 93 -0.14 12.28 23.86
N LEU A 94 0.59 11.50 23.05
CA LEU A 94 0.00 10.78 21.92
C LEU A 94 -0.74 9.51 22.37
N ALA A 95 -1.84 9.19 21.68
CA ALA A 95 -2.54 7.92 21.85
C ALA A 95 -1.62 6.74 21.47
N ALA A 96 -1.70 5.67 22.23
CA ALA A 96 -0.88 4.48 21.98
C ALA A 96 -1.42 3.60 20.85
N ASP A 97 -2.72 3.69 20.56
CA ASP A 97 -3.52 2.86 19.65
C ASP A 97 -3.86 3.55 18.31
N ALA A 98 -3.44 4.81 18.14
CA ALA A 98 -3.68 5.54 16.90
C ALA A 98 -2.54 6.52 16.57
N VAL A 99 -2.25 6.68 15.28
CA VAL A 99 -1.34 7.72 14.77
C VAL A 99 -2.08 9.06 14.73
N ASP A 100 -1.56 10.06 15.42
CA ASP A 100 -1.96 11.46 15.23
C ASP A 100 -1.03 12.12 14.20
N TYR A 101 -1.39 12.05 12.93
CA TYR A 101 -0.59 12.60 11.84
C TYR A 101 -0.42 14.12 11.93
N ALA A 102 -1.35 14.84 12.54
CA ALA A 102 -1.22 16.29 12.72
C ALA A 102 -0.04 16.66 13.64
N THR A 103 0.27 15.81 14.60
CA THR A 103 1.42 15.96 15.50
C THR A 103 2.66 15.22 14.97
N VAL A 104 2.50 13.99 14.48
CA VAL A 104 3.62 13.13 14.02
C VAL A 104 4.33 13.72 12.79
N TYR A 105 3.57 14.26 11.82
CA TYR A 105 4.15 14.79 10.60
C TYR A 105 5.15 15.93 10.87
N PRO A 106 4.78 17.07 11.49
CA PRO A 106 5.72 18.15 11.75
C PRO A 106 6.87 17.72 12.66
N PHE A 107 6.62 16.88 13.66
CA PHE A 107 7.64 16.35 14.54
C PHE A 107 8.73 15.58 13.77
N ARG A 108 8.35 14.63 12.90
CA ARG A 108 9.33 13.86 12.13
C ARG A 108 10.02 14.69 11.07
N MET A 109 9.27 15.56 10.37
CA MET A 109 9.83 16.43 9.32
C MET A 109 10.91 17.39 9.84
N GLU A 110 10.74 17.92 11.05
CA GLU A 110 11.77 18.75 11.70
C GLU A 110 13.06 17.95 11.93
N ARG A 111 12.97 16.75 12.48
CA ARG A 111 14.11 15.89 12.78
C ARG A 111 14.82 15.39 11.52
N LEU A 112 14.05 15.04 10.51
CA LEU A 112 14.58 14.67 9.20
C LEU A 112 15.31 15.85 8.53
N ALA A 113 14.79 17.08 8.67
CA ALA A 113 15.44 18.28 8.14
C ALA A 113 16.75 18.57 8.88
N HIS A 114 16.76 18.40 10.22
CA HIS A 114 17.99 18.50 11.00
C HIS A 114 19.05 17.49 10.55
N ALA A 115 18.65 16.23 10.43
CA ALA A 115 19.53 15.15 9.99
C ALA A 115 20.09 15.39 8.58
N ALA A 116 19.25 15.82 7.63
CA ALA A 116 19.68 16.13 6.26
C ALA A 116 20.73 17.26 6.22
N LYS A 117 20.52 18.33 7.01
CA LYS A 117 21.48 19.44 7.12
C LYS A 117 22.79 18.99 7.75
N HIS A 118 22.72 18.12 8.76
CA HIS A 118 23.92 17.59 9.41
C HIS A 118 24.70 16.67 8.47
N PHE A 119 24.02 15.77 7.78
CA PHE A 119 24.62 14.92 6.74
C PHE A 119 25.33 15.74 5.66
N ALA A 120 24.68 16.77 5.13
CA ALA A 120 25.27 17.61 4.08
C ALA A 120 26.60 18.26 4.49
N ARG A 121 26.80 18.55 5.80
CA ARG A 121 27.98 19.20 6.35
C ARG A 121 29.04 18.23 6.84
N ASN A 122 28.64 17.11 7.41
CA ASN A 122 29.49 16.23 8.21
C ASN A 122 29.42 14.75 7.78
N GLY A 123 28.71 14.43 6.68
CA GLY A 123 28.71 13.07 6.11
C GLY A 123 30.10 12.62 5.72
N THR A 124 30.43 11.35 5.94
CA THR A 124 31.72 10.79 5.50
C THR A 124 31.76 10.67 3.98
N PRO A 125 32.96 10.58 3.36
CA PRO A 125 33.08 10.34 1.93
C PRO A 125 32.30 9.09 1.45
N GLU A 126 32.34 8.01 2.22
CA GLU A 126 31.63 6.76 1.92
C GLU A 126 30.11 6.93 1.94
N GLN A 127 29.60 7.74 2.89
CA GLN A 127 28.18 8.06 2.98
C GLN A 127 27.73 8.94 1.79
N HIS A 128 28.56 9.92 1.40
CA HIS A 128 28.28 10.73 0.20
C HIS A 128 28.35 9.89 -1.09
N ASP A 129 29.31 8.98 -1.21
CA ASP A 129 29.41 8.07 -2.36
C ASP A 129 28.19 7.14 -2.45
N ASP A 130 27.71 6.61 -1.32
CA ASP A 130 26.48 5.79 -1.30
C ASP A 130 25.24 6.61 -1.67
N PHE A 131 25.15 7.83 -1.18
CA PHE A 131 24.09 8.77 -1.57
C PHE A 131 24.10 9.05 -3.07
N GLN A 132 25.27 9.34 -3.66
CA GLN A 132 25.39 9.60 -5.10
C GLN A 132 25.05 8.37 -5.95
N ARG A 133 25.46 7.16 -5.52
CA ARG A 133 25.06 5.91 -6.19
C ARG A 133 23.55 5.76 -6.18
N PHE A 134 22.90 5.94 -5.04
CA PHE A 134 21.44 5.89 -4.93
C PHE A 134 20.76 6.88 -5.88
N LEU A 135 21.22 8.12 -5.95
CA LEU A 135 20.67 9.11 -6.89
C LEU A 135 20.82 8.68 -8.35
N ALA A 136 21.98 8.13 -8.72
CA ALA A 136 22.24 7.64 -10.07
C ALA A 136 21.31 6.46 -10.43
N GLU A 137 21.12 5.51 -9.50
CA GLU A 137 20.24 4.34 -9.67
C GLU A 137 18.76 4.73 -9.83
N HIS A 138 18.32 5.80 -9.15
CA HIS A 138 16.93 6.25 -9.12
C HIS A 138 16.63 7.49 -9.95
N ARG A 139 17.59 7.93 -10.78
CA ARG A 139 17.53 9.20 -11.54
C ARG A 139 16.27 9.36 -12.42
N ALA A 140 15.69 8.23 -12.86
CA ALA A 140 14.51 8.25 -13.73
C ALA A 140 13.26 8.91 -13.11
N TRP A 141 13.21 9.01 -11.77
CA TRP A 141 12.05 9.57 -11.06
C TRP A 141 12.40 10.52 -9.92
N ILE A 142 13.56 10.33 -9.25
CA ILE A 142 13.85 10.97 -7.97
C ILE A 142 14.06 12.49 -8.10
N ASP A 143 14.65 12.95 -9.21
CA ASP A 143 14.90 14.37 -9.47
C ASP A 143 13.59 15.15 -9.65
N ASP A 144 12.63 14.57 -10.37
CA ASP A 144 11.30 15.18 -10.56
C ASP A 144 10.47 15.09 -9.27
N TYR A 145 10.57 14.00 -8.51
CA TYR A 145 9.93 13.88 -7.20
C TYR A 145 10.40 14.95 -6.22
N ALA A 146 11.71 15.11 -6.05
CA ALA A 146 12.26 16.07 -5.09
C ALA A 146 11.93 17.52 -5.46
N LEU A 147 11.99 17.86 -6.76
CA LEU A 147 11.57 19.17 -7.25
C LEU A 147 10.06 19.37 -7.06
N PHE A 148 9.23 18.38 -7.40
CA PHE A 148 7.77 18.46 -7.27
C PHE A 148 7.35 18.75 -5.82
N LEU A 149 7.88 17.99 -4.84
CA LEU A 149 7.54 18.21 -3.43
C LEU A 149 8.05 19.56 -2.92
N SER A 150 9.22 19.99 -3.36
CA SER A 150 9.73 21.32 -3.00
C SER A 150 8.84 22.44 -3.53
N LEU A 151 8.30 22.28 -4.74
CA LEU A 151 7.32 23.20 -5.32
C LEU A 151 5.96 23.13 -4.64
N CYS A 152 5.47 21.94 -4.30
CA CYS A 152 4.22 21.76 -3.52
C CYS A 152 4.27 22.54 -2.21
N GLU A 153 5.36 22.42 -1.45
CA GLU A 153 5.54 23.15 -0.19
C GLU A 153 5.62 24.66 -0.40
N HIS A 154 6.40 25.10 -1.39
CA HIS A 154 6.55 26.53 -1.70
C HIS A 154 5.23 27.17 -2.14
N LEU A 155 4.43 26.43 -2.92
CA LEU A 155 3.14 26.89 -3.47
C LEU A 155 1.94 26.46 -2.62
N ALA A 156 2.17 26.14 -1.33
CA ALA A 156 1.15 25.85 -0.33
C ALA A 156 0.20 24.71 -0.73
N TRP A 157 0.73 23.66 -1.36
CA TRP A 157 0.01 22.43 -1.77
C TRP A 157 -1.16 22.68 -2.71
N ARG A 158 -1.14 23.77 -3.50
CA ARG A 158 -2.09 23.97 -4.59
C ARG A 158 -1.89 22.90 -5.67
N ASP A 159 -2.96 22.57 -6.34
CA ASP A 159 -2.89 21.68 -7.52
C ASP A 159 -1.86 22.20 -8.51
N TRP A 160 -1.03 21.32 -9.03
CA TRP A 160 0.08 21.71 -9.90
C TRP A 160 -0.38 22.39 -11.21
N CYS A 161 -1.63 22.17 -11.65
CA CYS A 161 -2.22 22.89 -12.78
C CYS A 161 -2.48 24.39 -12.49
N GLU A 162 -2.46 24.79 -11.23
CA GLU A 162 -2.60 26.20 -10.78
C GLU A 162 -1.25 26.89 -10.54
N TRP A 163 -0.15 26.18 -10.74
CA TRP A 163 1.19 26.75 -10.62
C TRP A 163 1.46 27.75 -11.76
N PRO A 164 2.55 28.56 -11.67
CA PRO A 164 2.99 29.39 -12.78
C PRO A 164 3.03 28.60 -14.09
N PRO A 165 2.47 29.10 -15.19
CA PRO A 165 2.28 28.33 -16.43
C PRO A 165 3.56 27.69 -16.98
N ALA A 166 4.72 28.30 -16.78
CA ALA A 166 6.01 27.73 -17.19
C ALA A 166 6.37 26.47 -16.40
N LEU A 167 6.00 26.39 -15.10
CA LEU A 167 6.17 25.19 -14.29
C LEU A 167 5.14 24.11 -14.60
N VAL A 168 3.89 24.49 -14.92
CA VAL A 168 2.86 23.56 -15.39
C VAL A 168 3.32 22.89 -16.69
N ARG A 169 3.83 23.65 -17.66
CA ARG A 169 4.35 23.14 -18.92
C ARG A 169 5.73 22.54 -18.84
N ARG A 170 6.34 22.55 -17.65
CA ARG A 170 7.70 22.03 -17.41
C ARG A 170 8.74 22.63 -18.35
N GLU A 171 8.69 23.95 -18.58
CA GLU A 171 9.66 24.66 -19.43
C GLU A 171 11.08 24.56 -18.82
N SER A 172 12.06 24.18 -19.63
CA SER A 172 13.41 23.86 -19.14
C SER A 172 14.07 24.99 -18.33
N ALA A 173 13.87 26.25 -18.73
CA ALA A 173 14.40 27.40 -17.98
C ALA A 173 13.74 27.53 -16.61
N ALA A 174 12.40 27.45 -16.53
CA ALA A 174 11.66 27.55 -15.29
C ALA A 174 12.02 26.39 -14.31
N LEU A 175 12.22 25.17 -14.85
CA LEU A 175 12.70 24.05 -14.02
C LEU A 175 14.14 24.25 -13.52
N ALA A 176 15.03 24.84 -14.34
CA ALA A 176 16.41 25.11 -13.92
C ALA A 176 16.44 26.19 -12.82
N ASP A 177 15.67 27.26 -12.97
CA ASP A 177 15.52 28.31 -11.98
C ASP A 177 14.96 27.74 -10.66
N ALA A 178 13.89 26.94 -10.73
CA ALA A 178 13.28 26.32 -9.57
C ALA A 178 14.25 25.35 -8.86
N ARG A 179 15.05 24.57 -9.58
CA ARG A 179 16.09 23.72 -8.97
C ARG A 179 17.13 24.53 -8.22
N THR A 180 17.54 25.66 -8.76
CA THR A 180 18.49 26.56 -8.12
C THR A 180 17.87 27.20 -6.86
N GLN A 181 16.65 27.72 -6.98
CA GLN A 181 15.94 28.39 -5.90
C GLN A 181 15.63 27.45 -4.72
N HIS A 182 15.31 26.19 -4.99
CA HIS A 182 14.89 25.21 -3.99
C HIS A 182 15.95 24.14 -3.68
N ALA A 183 17.22 24.38 -4.00
CA ALA A 183 18.29 23.38 -3.91
C ALA A 183 18.39 22.71 -2.53
N GLU A 184 18.27 23.47 -1.43
CA GLU A 184 18.32 22.93 -0.06
C GLU A 184 17.13 21.97 0.20
N ARG A 185 15.92 22.36 -0.25
CA ARG A 185 14.73 21.54 -0.02
C ARG A 185 14.70 20.30 -0.92
N ILE A 186 15.19 20.41 -2.14
CA ILE A 186 15.43 19.26 -3.03
C ILE A 186 16.40 18.28 -2.37
N HIS A 187 17.55 18.77 -1.85
CA HIS A 187 18.51 17.92 -1.14
C HIS A 187 17.87 17.19 0.05
N PHE A 188 17.02 17.86 0.81
CA PHE A 188 16.26 17.24 1.91
C PHE A 188 15.41 16.05 1.43
N TRP A 189 14.62 16.21 0.37
CA TRP A 189 13.78 15.14 -0.15
C TRP A 189 14.60 13.98 -0.72
N LEU A 190 15.71 14.28 -1.40
CA LEU A 190 16.65 13.26 -1.89
C LEU A 190 17.27 12.47 -0.73
N PHE A 191 17.71 13.16 0.34
CA PHE A 191 18.24 12.54 1.55
C PHE A 191 17.20 11.61 2.20
N CYS A 192 15.96 12.06 2.36
CA CYS A 192 14.90 11.25 2.94
C CYS A 192 14.64 9.98 2.14
N GLN A 193 14.58 10.06 0.80
CA GLN A 193 14.39 8.88 -0.02
C GLN A 193 15.58 7.92 0.07
N TRP A 194 16.79 8.42 0.05
CA TRP A 194 17.97 7.59 0.24
C TRP A 194 17.92 6.82 1.57
N ARG A 195 17.59 7.49 2.69
CA ARG A 195 17.49 6.83 3.99
C ARG A 195 16.35 5.83 4.06
N PHE A 196 15.17 6.18 3.55
CA PHE A 196 14.05 5.25 3.47
C PHE A 196 14.46 3.96 2.73
N TYR A 197 15.01 4.09 1.54
CA TYR A 197 15.38 2.92 0.72
C TYR A 197 16.47 2.07 1.38
N ARG A 198 17.45 2.67 2.04
CA ARG A 198 18.50 1.91 2.74
C ARG A 198 17.97 1.17 3.96
N GLN A 199 17.14 1.82 4.77
CA GLN A 199 16.53 1.19 5.94
C GLN A 199 15.54 0.09 5.52
N TRP A 200 14.73 0.35 4.51
CA TRP A 200 13.79 -0.65 3.99
C TRP A 200 14.50 -1.86 3.40
N ALA A 201 15.54 -1.65 2.58
CA ALA A 201 16.32 -2.74 2.02
C ALA A 201 16.97 -3.62 3.10
N ALA A 202 17.46 -3.01 4.19
CA ALA A 202 18.02 -3.74 5.32
C ALA A 202 16.94 -4.58 6.05
N LEU A 203 15.77 -4.01 6.30
CA LEU A 203 14.63 -4.72 6.91
C LEU A 203 14.13 -5.86 6.01
N LYS A 204 13.97 -5.62 4.71
CA LYS A 204 13.58 -6.65 3.74
C LYS A 204 14.59 -7.79 3.70
N ALA A 205 15.88 -7.47 3.63
CA ALA A 205 16.93 -8.48 3.65
C ALA A 205 16.92 -9.31 4.95
N TYR A 206 16.65 -8.68 6.10
CA TYR A 206 16.47 -9.37 7.38
C TYR A 206 15.27 -10.32 7.35
N ALA A 207 14.10 -9.86 6.88
CA ALA A 207 12.91 -10.68 6.75
C ALA A 207 13.14 -11.88 5.82
N ASN A 208 13.71 -11.64 4.64
CA ASN A 208 14.03 -12.70 3.68
C ASN A 208 15.06 -13.69 4.24
N GLY A 209 16.08 -13.20 4.96
CA GLY A 209 17.06 -14.05 5.64
C GLY A 209 16.46 -14.95 6.73
N LYS A 210 15.29 -14.58 7.24
CA LYS A 210 14.49 -15.38 8.19
C LYS A 210 13.43 -16.25 7.50
N GLY A 211 13.34 -16.22 6.17
CA GLY A 211 12.34 -16.95 5.37
C GLY A 211 10.95 -16.30 5.39
N VAL A 212 10.87 -15.01 5.61
CA VAL A 212 9.65 -14.21 5.50
C VAL A 212 9.72 -13.35 4.25
N GLU A 213 8.78 -13.53 3.31
CA GLU A 213 8.63 -12.72 2.11
C GLU A 213 7.62 -11.58 2.36
N ILE A 214 7.83 -10.45 1.71
CA ILE A 214 6.99 -9.27 1.86
C ILE A 214 6.02 -9.18 0.68
N ILE A 215 4.72 -9.15 1.00
CA ILE A 215 3.66 -8.83 0.03
C ILE A 215 3.41 -7.33 0.11
N GLY A 216 3.76 -6.59 -0.94
CA GLY A 216 3.42 -5.18 -1.08
C GLY A 216 2.07 -4.96 -1.72
N ASP A 217 1.62 -3.73 -1.72
CA ASP A 217 0.37 -3.29 -2.33
C ASP A 217 0.61 -2.11 -3.27
N THR A 218 -0.05 -2.13 -4.43
CA THR A 218 0.11 -1.11 -5.46
C THR A 218 -1.24 -0.79 -6.08
N PRO A 219 -1.76 0.45 -5.90
CA PRO A 219 -2.99 0.85 -6.58
C PRO A 219 -2.77 0.96 -8.09
N ILE A 220 -3.78 0.56 -8.88
CA ILE A 220 -3.70 0.75 -10.35
C ILE A 220 -3.58 2.24 -10.69
N PHE A 221 -4.43 3.09 -10.14
CA PHE A 221 -4.41 4.53 -10.40
C PHE A 221 -3.54 5.27 -9.38
N ILE A 222 -2.96 6.41 -9.78
CA ILE A 222 -2.14 7.26 -8.94
C ILE A 222 -2.82 8.61 -8.70
N ALA A 223 -2.44 9.29 -7.62
CA ALA A 223 -3.02 10.57 -7.27
C ALA A 223 -2.71 11.63 -8.32
N TYR A 224 -3.67 12.54 -8.58
CA TYR A 224 -3.48 13.67 -9.47
C TYR A 224 -2.35 14.59 -8.99
N LEU A 225 -2.33 14.89 -7.70
CA LEU A 225 -1.25 15.66 -7.06
C LEU A 225 -0.04 14.75 -6.79
N SER A 226 0.61 14.30 -7.87
CA SER A 226 1.81 13.45 -7.81
C SER A 226 2.87 13.89 -8.81
N ALA A 227 4.12 13.61 -8.45
CA ALA A 227 5.28 13.90 -9.30
C ALA A 227 5.15 13.23 -10.67
N GLU A 228 4.63 12.01 -10.71
CA GLU A 228 4.53 11.23 -11.95
C GLU A 228 3.48 11.80 -12.90
N VAL A 229 2.33 12.28 -12.41
CA VAL A 229 1.33 12.93 -13.27
C VAL A 229 1.87 14.24 -13.81
N TRP A 230 2.49 15.07 -12.96
CA TRP A 230 3.11 16.32 -13.40
C TRP A 230 4.27 16.10 -14.38
N ALA A 231 5.11 15.09 -14.13
CA ALA A 231 6.26 14.81 -14.98
C ALA A 231 5.89 14.16 -16.32
N ASN A 232 4.81 13.37 -16.36
CA ASN A 232 4.44 12.53 -17.50
C ASN A 232 3.03 12.83 -18.01
N GLN A 233 2.64 14.10 -18.09
CA GLN A 233 1.29 14.55 -18.46
C GLN A 233 0.74 13.86 -19.71
N HIS A 234 1.60 13.57 -20.69
CA HIS A 234 1.24 12.90 -21.96
C HIS A 234 0.74 11.46 -21.78
N LEU A 235 0.98 10.84 -20.62
CA LEU A 235 0.54 9.47 -20.27
C LEU A 235 -0.85 9.44 -19.63
N PHE A 236 -1.45 10.60 -19.33
CA PHE A 236 -2.75 10.72 -18.67
C PHE A 236 -3.75 11.47 -19.53
N ASP A 237 -5.05 11.24 -19.31
CA ASP A 237 -6.10 11.96 -20.00
C ASP A 237 -6.37 13.32 -19.35
N LEU A 238 -5.56 14.30 -19.74
CA LEU A 238 -5.58 15.66 -19.24
C LEU A 238 -5.97 16.63 -20.37
N ASP A 239 -6.53 17.79 -20.00
CA ASP A 239 -6.75 18.91 -20.91
C ASP A 239 -5.45 19.72 -21.12
N ALA A 240 -5.53 20.78 -21.93
CA ALA A 240 -4.39 21.65 -22.22
C ALA A 240 -3.89 22.46 -21.01
N GLN A 241 -4.67 22.54 -19.94
CA GLN A 241 -4.34 23.18 -18.67
C GLN A 241 -3.79 22.19 -17.65
N GLY A 242 -3.68 20.89 -18.00
CA GLY A 242 -3.21 19.83 -17.12
C GLY A 242 -4.29 19.26 -16.20
N ARG A 243 -5.56 19.61 -16.35
CA ARG A 243 -6.65 19.10 -15.53
C ARG A 243 -7.18 17.78 -16.07
N PRO A 244 -7.56 16.82 -15.21
CA PRO A 244 -8.20 15.60 -15.67
C PRO A 244 -9.50 15.90 -16.43
N ARG A 245 -9.69 15.28 -17.59
CA ARG A 245 -10.97 15.29 -18.31
C ARG A 245 -11.94 14.31 -17.74
N VAL A 246 -11.40 13.19 -17.31
CA VAL A 246 -12.09 12.06 -16.71
C VAL A 246 -11.29 11.55 -15.51
N VAL A 247 -12.00 10.93 -14.57
CA VAL A 247 -11.40 10.39 -13.34
C VAL A 247 -11.86 8.97 -13.09
N ALA A 248 -11.07 8.25 -12.31
CA ALA A 248 -11.34 6.88 -11.90
C ALA A 248 -12.40 6.79 -10.79
N GLY A 249 -13.05 5.64 -10.74
CA GLY A 249 -13.97 5.25 -9.69
C GLY A 249 -14.61 3.90 -9.96
N VAL A 250 -15.70 3.62 -9.27
CA VAL A 250 -16.57 2.46 -9.49
C VAL A 250 -18.03 2.89 -9.56
N PRO A 251 -18.87 2.20 -10.36
CA PRO A 251 -20.28 2.56 -10.49
C PRO A 251 -21.03 2.34 -9.18
N PRO A 252 -22.27 2.87 -9.07
CA PRO A 252 -23.19 2.48 -8.01
C PRO A 252 -23.34 0.98 -7.87
N ASP A 253 -23.31 0.51 -6.64
CA ASP A 253 -23.49 -0.89 -6.28
C ASP A 253 -24.31 -1.04 -5.00
N PHE A 254 -24.37 -2.27 -4.47
CA PHE A 254 -25.08 -2.54 -3.22
C PHE A 254 -24.50 -1.79 -2.01
N PHE A 255 -23.20 -1.49 -2.02
CA PHE A 255 -22.50 -0.83 -0.91
C PHE A 255 -22.54 0.70 -1.01
N SER A 256 -22.68 1.25 -2.22
CA SER A 256 -22.73 2.69 -2.46
C SER A 256 -23.73 3.05 -3.55
N ALA A 257 -24.84 3.70 -3.16
CA ALA A 257 -25.89 4.13 -4.08
C ALA A 257 -25.42 5.17 -5.11
N THR A 258 -24.31 5.87 -4.85
CA THR A 258 -23.71 6.86 -5.76
C THR A 258 -22.43 6.37 -6.42
N GLY A 259 -22.02 5.13 -6.12
CA GLY A 259 -20.69 4.61 -6.46
C GLY A 259 -19.58 5.32 -5.69
N GLN A 260 -18.33 5.08 -6.09
CA GLN A 260 -17.17 5.74 -5.49
C GLN A 260 -16.45 6.54 -6.58
N ARG A 261 -16.31 7.84 -6.38
CA ARG A 261 -15.49 8.71 -7.22
C ARG A 261 -14.13 8.91 -6.56
N TRP A 262 -13.10 8.23 -7.05
CA TRP A 262 -11.76 8.29 -6.45
C TRP A 262 -10.98 9.54 -6.84
N GLY A 263 -11.26 10.13 -8.03
CA GLY A 263 -10.64 11.37 -8.47
C GLY A 263 -9.26 11.23 -9.12
N ASN A 264 -8.69 10.03 -9.17
CA ASN A 264 -7.42 9.77 -9.85
C ASN A 264 -7.57 10.02 -11.36
N PRO A 265 -6.59 10.67 -12.03
CA PRO A 265 -6.60 10.81 -13.48
C PRO A 265 -6.48 9.44 -14.16
N LEU A 266 -7.17 9.25 -15.26
CA LEU A 266 -7.09 8.02 -16.05
C LEU A 266 -5.88 8.02 -16.97
N TYR A 267 -5.34 6.83 -17.22
CA TYR A 267 -4.22 6.66 -18.16
C TYR A 267 -4.66 6.81 -19.62
N LYS A 268 -3.85 7.48 -20.41
CA LYS A 268 -3.97 7.52 -21.87
C LYS A 268 -3.32 6.27 -22.45
N TRP A 269 -4.02 5.13 -22.41
CA TRP A 269 -3.48 3.83 -22.79
C TRP A 269 -2.91 3.76 -24.20
N SER A 270 -3.40 4.62 -25.13
CA SER A 270 -2.82 4.74 -26.48
C SER A 270 -1.39 5.28 -26.45
N ALA A 271 -1.07 6.22 -25.55
CA ALA A 271 0.28 6.74 -25.38
C ALA A 271 1.20 5.67 -24.74
N HIS A 272 0.73 5.00 -23.68
CA HIS A 272 1.47 3.89 -23.07
C HIS A 272 1.76 2.74 -24.06
N LYS A 273 0.80 2.40 -24.92
CA LYS A 273 1.00 1.37 -25.95
C LYS A 273 2.05 1.78 -26.96
N LYS A 274 2.09 3.07 -27.33
CA LYS A 274 3.03 3.60 -28.33
C LYS A 274 4.47 3.52 -27.85
N ASP A 275 4.74 3.69 -26.54
CA ASP A 275 6.07 3.59 -25.94
C ASP A 275 6.39 2.19 -25.38
N GLY A 276 5.56 1.19 -25.69
CA GLY A 276 5.74 -0.20 -25.21
C GLY A 276 5.48 -0.39 -23.72
N TYR A 277 4.65 0.48 -23.11
CA TYR A 277 4.33 0.48 -21.68
C TYR A 277 5.55 0.72 -20.77
N ALA A 278 6.54 1.48 -21.24
CA ALA A 278 7.81 1.68 -20.54
C ALA A 278 7.63 2.17 -19.10
N TRP A 279 6.74 3.16 -18.87
CA TRP A 279 6.43 3.66 -17.53
C TRP A 279 5.86 2.58 -16.59
N TRP A 280 4.96 1.72 -17.09
CA TRP A 280 4.40 0.62 -16.29
C TRP A 280 5.41 -0.47 -16.00
N VAL A 281 6.27 -0.80 -16.97
CA VAL A 281 7.38 -1.74 -16.76
C VAL A 281 8.32 -1.23 -15.67
N GLU A 282 8.66 0.07 -15.70
CA GLU A 282 9.50 0.68 -14.67
C GLU A 282 8.80 0.69 -13.31
N ARG A 283 7.51 1.02 -13.25
CA ARG A 283 6.72 0.99 -12.00
C ARG A 283 6.74 -0.39 -11.37
N ILE A 284 6.48 -1.44 -12.13
CA ILE A 284 6.50 -2.81 -11.61
C ILE A 284 7.92 -3.22 -11.20
N ARG A 285 8.94 -2.86 -11.97
CA ARG A 285 10.35 -3.12 -11.60
C ARG A 285 10.68 -2.51 -10.25
N ARG A 286 10.38 -1.22 -10.05
CA ARG A 286 10.66 -0.51 -8.79
C ARG A 286 9.86 -1.06 -7.62
N THR A 287 8.63 -1.49 -7.86
CA THR A 287 7.85 -2.14 -6.80
C THR A 287 8.53 -3.44 -6.33
N PHE A 288 9.09 -4.25 -7.25
CA PHE A 288 9.82 -5.47 -6.88
C PHE A 288 11.21 -5.23 -6.24
N GLU A 289 11.75 -4.04 -6.32
CA GLU A 289 12.91 -3.67 -5.47
C GLU A 289 12.50 -3.59 -3.99
N LEU A 290 11.29 -3.13 -3.73
CA LEU A 290 10.78 -2.94 -2.37
C LEU A 290 10.16 -4.20 -1.78
N VAL A 291 9.54 -5.08 -2.58
CA VAL A 291 8.78 -6.23 -2.08
C VAL A 291 9.07 -7.49 -2.87
N ASP A 292 8.64 -8.65 -2.35
CA ASP A 292 8.86 -9.95 -3.00
C ASP A 292 7.65 -10.37 -3.84
N ILE A 293 6.45 -10.00 -3.40
CA ILE A 293 5.16 -10.28 -4.06
C ILE A 293 4.39 -8.96 -4.11
N VAL A 294 3.65 -8.71 -5.18
CA VAL A 294 2.85 -7.48 -5.34
C VAL A 294 1.37 -7.81 -5.41
N ARG A 295 0.55 -7.28 -4.50
CA ARG A 295 -0.89 -7.18 -4.70
C ARG A 295 -1.18 -5.96 -5.55
N ILE A 296 -1.86 -6.15 -6.67
CA ILE A 296 -2.36 -5.03 -7.46
C ILE A 296 -3.81 -4.77 -7.09
N ASP A 297 -4.02 -3.61 -6.50
CA ASP A 297 -5.34 -3.12 -6.12
C ASP A 297 -6.17 -2.75 -7.36
N HIS A 298 -7.46 -3.10 -7.35
CA HIS A 298 -8.40 -2.90 -8.44
C HIS A 298 -7.93 -3.47 -9.79
N PHE A 299 -7.45 -4.74 -9.78
CA PHE A 299 -6.91 -5.41 -10.96
C PHE A 299 -7.88 -5.40 -12.16
N ARG A 300 -9.19 -5.44 -11.91
CA ARG A 300 -10.20 -5.38 -12.97
C ARG A 300 -10.03 -4.18 -13.92
N GLY A 301 -9.47 -3.06 -13.42
CA GLY A 301 -9.22 -1.86 -14.22
C GLY A 301 -8.31 -2.08 -15.42
N PHE A 302 -7.52 -3.16 -15.45
CA PHE A 302 -6.73 -3.53 -16.64
C PHE A 302 -7.56 -4.22 -17.72
N ALA A 303 -8.66 -4.86 -17.40
CA ALA A 303 -9.61 -5.38 -18.38
C ALA A 303 -10.61 -4.30 -18.78
N GLY A 304 -11.19 -3.62 -17.79
CA GLY A 304 -12.10 -2.49 -17.99
C GLY A 304 -12.24 -1.67 -16.72
N TYR A 305 -12.27 -0.36 -16.86
CA TYR A 305 -12.38 0.59 -15.77
C TYR A 305 -13.59 1.51 -15.93
N TRP A 306 -14.07 2.05 -14.80
CA TRP A 306 -15.18 2.99 -14.77
C TRP A 306 -14.63 4.39 -14.93
N GLU A 307 -14.98 5.03 -16.04
CA GLU A 307 -14.61 6.40 -16.41
C GLU A 307 -15.73 7.36 -16.02
N ILE A 308 -15.39 8.38 -15.23
CA ILE A 308 -16.32 9.40 -14.75
C ILE A 308 -15.87 10.75 -15.32
N PRO A 309 -16.75 11.54 -15.98
CA PRO A 309 -16.41 12.91 -16.35
C PRO A 309 -15.96 13.71 -15.14
N ALA A 310 -14.84 14.41 -15.23
CA ALA A 310 -14.25 15.08 -14.06
C ALA A 310 -15.18 16.14 -13.43
N SER A 311 -16.14 16.67 -14.21
CA SER A 311 -17.16 17.63 -13.75
C SER A 311 -18.27 16.99 -12.90
N GLU A 312 -18.43 15.66 -12.91
CA GLU A 312 -19.47 14.98 -12.16
C GLU A 312 -19.05 14.82 -10.69
N PRO A 313 -19.92 15.16 -9.74
CA PRO A 313 -19.60 15.08 -8.31
C PRO A 313 -19.64 13.65 -7.76
N THR A 314 -20.27 12.71 -8.46
CA THR A 314 -20.43 11.30 -8.04
C THR A 314 -20.09 10.35 -9.18
N ALA A 315 -20.02 9.06 -8.89
CA ALA A 315 -19.77 8.03 -9.90
C ALA A 315 -21.01 7.57 -10.68
N MET A 316 -22.19 8.18 -10.46
CA MET A 316 -23.44 7.75 -11.09
C MET A 316 -23.45 7.90 -12.60
N LYS A 317 -22.81 8.96 -13.12
CA LYS A 317 -22.70 9.23 -14.55
C LYS A 317 -21.29 8.87 -15.04
N GLY A 318 -21.10 7.62 -15.35
CA GLY A 318 -19.83 7.11 -15.90
C GLY A 318 -20.11 6.07 -16.99
N GLN A 319 -19.04 5.50 -17.49
CA GLN A 319 -19.09 4.42 -18.48
C GLN A 319 -17.94 3.44 -18.31
N TRP A 320 -18.18 2.18 -18.70
CA TRP A 320 -17.12 1.18 -18.78
C TRP A 320 -16.26 1.40 -20.03
N VAL A 321 -14.95 1.51 -19.83
CA VAL A 321 -13.97 1.68 -20.90
C VAL A 321 -12.98 0.51 -20.85
N PRO A 322 -12.65 -0.10 -22.02
CA PRO A 322 -11.65 -1.17 -22.06
C PRO A 322 -10.28 -0.71 -21.56
N GLY A 323 -9.67 -1.54 -20.70
CA GLY A 323 -8.31 -1.34 -20.23
C GLY A 323 -7.24 -1.81 -21.24
N PRO A 324 -5.95 -1.75 -20.87
CA PRO A 324 -4.83 -2.18 -21.74
C PRO A 324 -4.77 -3.69 -21.93
N GLY A 325 -5.35 -4.46 -21.01
CA GLY A 325 -5.46 -5.90 -21.08
C GLY A 325 -4.12 -6.64 -21.22
N GLU A 326 -4.14 -7.69 -22.00
CA GLU A 326 -3.02 -8.59 -22.26
C GLU A 326 -1.73 -7.90 -22.76
N PRO A 327 -1.76 -6.89 -23.67
CA PRO A 327 -0.57 -6.24 -24.16
C PRO A 327 0.34 -5.65 -23.08
N LEU A 328 -0.24 -5.09 -22.02
CA LEU A 328 0.53 -4.55 -20.87
C LEU A 328 1.30 -5.66 -20.15
N PHE A 329 0.61 -6.74 -19.76
CA PHE A 329 1.25 -7.83 -19.02
C PHE A 329 2.24 -8.62 -19.86
N LYS A 330 2.05 -8.69 -21.18
CA LYS A 330 3.08 -9.21 -22.11
C LYS A 330 4.34 -8.34 -22.12
N ALA A 331 4.19 -7.01 -22.11
CA ALA A 331 5.33 -6.10 -22.05
C ALA A 331 6.08 -6.24 -20.71
N ILE A 332 5.36 -6.32 -19.59
CA ILE A 332 5.94 -6.58 -18.27
C ILE A 332 6.69 -7.91 -18.25
N ALA A 333 6.05 -8.99 -18.68
CA ALA A 333 6.66 -10.32 -18.69
C ALA A 333 7.88 -10.41 -19.64
N LYS A 334 7.86 -9.70 -20.76
CA LYS A 334 9.01 -9.61 -21.68
C LYS A 334 10.20 -8.90 -21.02
N ALA A 335 9.95 -7.86 -20.25
CA ALA A 335 11.00 -7.02 -19.65
C ALA A 335 11.55 -7.58 -18.32
N LEU A 336 10.69 -8.20 -17.50
CA LEU A 336 11.00 -8.60 -16.13
C LEU A 336 10.97 -10.11 -15.90
N GLY A 337 10.50 -10.90 -16.88
CA GLY A 337 10.21 -12.31 -16.68
C GLY A 337 8.88 -12.55 -15.95
N PRO A 338 8.64 -13.77 -15.46
CA PRO A 338 7.49 -14.06 -14.61
C PRO A 338 7.55 -13.26 -13.30
N VAL A 339 6.49 -12.53 -12.99
CA VAL A 339 6.40 -11.69 -11.79
C VAL A 339 5.33 -12.21 -10.83
N PRO A 340 5.59 -12.31 -9.51
CA PRO A 340 4.66 -12.78 -8.51
C PRO A 340 3.64 -11.68 -8.15
N ILE A 341 2.53 -11.64 -8.90
CA ILE A 341 1.45 -10.67 -8.72
C ILE A 341 0.21 -11.38 -8.18
N ILE A 342 -0.40 -10.79 -7.15
CA ILE A 342 -1.74 -11.11 -6.65
C ILE A 342 -2.70 -10.10 -7.28
N ALA A 343 -3.76 -10.58 -7.93
CA ALA A 343 -4.78 -9.73 -8.51
C ALA A 343 -5.93 -9.54 -7.51
N GLU A 344 -6.18 -8.30 -7.09
CA GLU A 344 -7.41 -7.99 -6.36
C GLU A 344 -8.58 -8.08 -7.35
N ASP A 345 -9.37 -9.14 -7.21
CA ASP A 345 -10.54 -9.49 -8.04
C ASP A 345 -11.82 -9.50 -7.20
N LEU A 346 -12.01 -8.45 -6.39
CA LEU A 346 -13.21 -8.24 -5.58
C LEU A 346 -14.24 -7.36 -6.30
N GLY A 347 -15.48 -7.39 -5.85
CA GLY A 347 -16.60 -6.66 -6.46
C GLY A 347 -17.13 -7.31 -7.75
N LEU A 348 -17.54 -6.49 -8.73
CA LEU A 348 -18.12 -6.97 -9.99
C LEU A 348 -17.03 -7.54 -10.91
N ILE A 349 -16.86 -8.83 -10.93
CA ILE A 349 -15.87 -9.52 -11.76
C ILE A 349 -16.55 -10.18 -12.95
N THR A 350 -16.12 -9.77 -14.14
CA THR A 350 -16.62 -10.27 -15.43
C THR A 350 -15.67 -11.34 -16.01
N PRO A 351 -16.13 -12.20 -16.94
CA PRO A 351 -15.32 -13.30 -17.49
C PRO A 351 -13.99 -12.87 -18.13
N ASP A 352 -13.91 -11.65 -18.69
CA ASP A 352 -12.69 -11.09 -19.27
C ASP A 352 -11.63 -10.76 -18.21
N VAL A 353 -12.04 -10.30 -17.02
CA VAL A 353 -11.14 -10.08 -15.87
C VAL A 353 -10.55 -11.42 -15.41
N GLU A 354 -11.38 -12.44 -15.25
CA GLU A 354 -10.90 -13.77 -14.87
C GLU A 354 -9.99 -14.39 -15.93
N ALA A 355 -10.34 -14.25 -17.21
CA ALA A 355 -9.51 -14.72 -18.31
C ALA A 355 -8.14 -14.04 -18.34
N LEU A 356 -8.10 -12.72 -18.13
CA LEU A 356 -6.85 -11.96 -18.05
C LEU A 356 -5.99 -12.44 -16.88
N ARG A 357 -6.54 -12.56 -15.68
CA ARG A 357 -5.87 -13.02 -14.47
C ARG A 357 -5.29 -14.42 -14.66
N LYS A 358 -6.14 -15.37 -15.07
CA LYS A 358 -5.77 -16.79 -15.26
C LYS A 358 -4.70 -16.95 -16.35
N LYS A 359 -4.75 -16.16 -17.42
CA LYS A 359 -3.76 -16.19 -18.52
C LYS A 359 -2.34 -15.93 -18.04
N PHE A 360 -2.16 -15.02 -17.09
CA PHE A 360 -0.84 -14.68 -16.53
C PHE A 360 -0.52 -15.46 -15.24
N GLY A 361 -1.43 -16.34 -14.78
CA GLY A 361 -1.24 -17.15 -13.58
C GLY A 361 -1.20 -16.31 -12.31
N PHE A 362 -2.00 -15.25 -12.23
CA PHE A 362 -2.11 -14.42 -11.04
C PHE A 362 -3.21 -14.96 -10.12
N PRO A 363 -2.90 -15.31 -8.85
CA PRO A 363 -3.92 -15.70 -7.89
C PRO A 363 -4.90 -14.53 -7.63
N GLY A 364 -6.18 -14.87 -7.48
CA GLY A 364 -7.22 -13.96 -7.04
C GLY A 364 -7.37 -13.95 -5.52
N MET A 365 -8.30 -13.16 -5.00
CA MET A 365 -8.55 -13.01 -3.58
C MET A 365 -9.90 -13.60 -3.16
N ARG A 366 -9.97 -14.12 -1.93
CA ARG A 366 -11.20 -14.61 -1.29
C ARG A 366 -11.30 -14.07 0.12
N ILE A 367 -12.42 -13.42 0.42
CA ILE A 367 -12.68 -12.77 1.70
C ILE A 367 -13.80 -13.51 2.41
N LEU A 368 -13.49 -14.14 3.56
CA LEU A 368 -14.44 -14.99 4.26
C LEU A 368 -15.65 -14.24 4.83
N GLN A 369 -15.49 -12.96 5.22
CA GLN A 369 -16.62 -12.13 5.67
C GLN A 369 -17.73 -12.00 4.62
N PHE A 370 -17.41 -12.11 3.34
CA PHE A 370 -18.41 -12.02 2.26
C PHE A 370 -19.17 -13.32 2.02
N ALA A 371 -18.69 -14.44 2.58
CA ALA A 371 -19.15 -15.79 2.24
C ALA A 371 -20.53 -16.16 2.79
N PHE A 372 -21.05 -15.44 3.78
CA PHE A 372 -22.19 -15.89 4.59
C PHE A 372 -23.50 -15.17 4.32
N ALA A 373 -23.53 -14.22 3.40
CA ALA A 373 -24.75 -13.49 3.01
C ALA A 373 -25.63 -14.26 2.00
N GLY A 374 -25.04 -15.16 1.24
CA GLY A 374 -25.67 -15.93 0.17
C GLY A 374 -26.02 -17.38 0.56
N ASP A 375 -25.69 -18.31 -0.32
CA ASP A 375 -25.91 -19.75 -0.17
C ASP A 375 -24.63 -20.57 -0.40
N ALA A 376 -24.76 -21.89 -0.47
CA ALA A 376 -23.62 -22.82 -0.62
C ALA A 376 -22.86 -22.66 -1.95
N SER A 377 -23.36 -21.93 -2.92
CA SER A 377 -22.68 -21.65 -4.19
C SER A 377 -21.75 -20.45 -4.14
N ASP A 378 -21.73 -19.69 -3.03
CA ASP A 378 -20.92 -18.48 -2.91
C ASP A 378 -19.42 -18.79 -3.08
N ARG A 379 -18.77 -18.04 -3.97
CA ARG A 379 -17.34 -18.23 -4.32
C ARG A 379 -16.37 -17.95 -3.17
N PHE A 380 -16.81 -17.22 -2.14
CA PHE A 380 -16.00 -16.92 -0.97
C PHE A 380 -16.04 -18.02 0.10
N LEU A 381 -16.91 -19.00 -0.01
CA LEU A 381 -16.93 -20.15 0.89
C LEU A 381 -15.71 -21.06 0.67
N PRO A 382 -15.04 -21.53 1.73
CA PRO A 382 -13.83 -22.34 1.64
C PRO A 382 -13.90 -23.57 0.72
N HIS A 383 -15.04 -24.25 0.62
CA HIS A 383 -15.21 -25.42 -0.24
C HIS A 383 -15.31 -25.08 -1.75
N ASN A 384 -15.54 -23.81 -2.09
CA ASN A 384 -15.57 -23.28 -3.46
C ASN A 384 -14.25 -22.60 -3.87
N HIS A 385 -13.24 -22.57 -2.99
CA HIS A 385 -11.96 -21.99 -3.33
C HIS A 385 -11.18 -22.83 -4.35
N GLU A 386 -10.41 -22.14 -5.19
CA GLU A 386 -9.37 -22.75 -6.04
C GLU A 386 -8.00 -22.66 -5.32
N PRO A 387 -7.05 -23.59 -5.55
CA PRO A 387 -5.72 -23.50 -4.95
C PRO A 387 -4.99 -22.20 -5.28
N ASP A 388 -5.08 -21.73 -6.54
CA ASP A 388 -4.46 -20.48 -7.01
C ASP A 388 -5.21 -19.24 -6.50
N THR A 389 -5.20 -19.07 -5.19
CA THR A 389 -6.01 -18.07 -4.46
C THR A 389 -5.29 -17.61 -3.20
N VAL A 390 -5.49 -16.36 -2.84
CA VAL A 390 -5.14 -15.81 -1.53
C VAL A 390 -6.42 -15.60 -0.71
N VAL A 391 -6.53 -16.28 0.41
CA VAL A 391 -7.70 -16.21 1.28
C VAL A 391 -7.43 -15.32 2.51
N TYR A 392 -8.42 -14.51 2.88
CA TYR A 392 -8.40 -13.61 4.03
C TYR A 392 -9.64 -13.82 4.88
N PRO A 393 -9.57 -13.70 6.22
CA PRO A 393 -10.76 -13.46 7.05
C PRO A 393 -11.49 -12.17 6.64
N GLY A 394 -10.75 -11.08 6.53
CA GLY A 394 -11.05 -9.77 6.01
C GLY A 394 -9.76 -9.08 5.55
N THR A 395 -9.85 -7.95 4.86
CA THR A 395 -8.71 -7.10 4.47
C THR A 395 -8.68 -5.82 5.30
N HIS A 396 -7.77 -4.91 4.99
CA HIS A 396 -7.73 -3.56 5.58
C HIS A 396 -8.96 -2.69 5.28
N ASP A 397 -9.74 -3.04 4.26
CA ASP A 397 -10.97 -2.33 3.86
C ASP A 397 -12.23 -2.90 4.53
N ASN A 398 -12.14 -4.11 5.05
CA ASN A 398 -13.24 -4.73 5.77
C ASN A 398 -13.28 -4.27 7.24
N ASP A 399 -14.38 -4.54 7.92
CA ASP A 399 -14.40 -4.49 9.38
C ASP A 399 -13.48 -5.58 9.95
N THR A 400 -13.05 -5.44 11.19
CA THR A 400 -12.46 -6.57 11.91
C THR A 400 -13.47 -7.72 11.97
N VAL A 401 -12.98 -8.95 12.08
CA VAL A 401 -13.91 -10.09 12.18
C VAL A 401 -14.81 -9.98 13.42
N ALA A 402 -14.30 -9.46 14.53
CA ALA A 402 -15.12 -9.21 15.74
C ALA A 402 -16.20 -8.14 15.47
N GLY A 403 -15.87 -7.05 14.79
CA GLY A 403 -16.80 -6.00 14.39
C GLY A 403 -17.86 -6.50 13.40
N TRP A 404 -17.43 -7.21 12.35
CA TRP A 404 -18.35 -7.86 11.42
C TRP A 404 -19.32 -8.81 12.14
N TRP A 405 -18.80 -9.66 13.02
CA TRP A 405 -19.64 -10.60 13.77
C TRP A 405 -20.66 -9.91 14.67
N ALA A 406 -20.31 -8.79 15.28
CA ALA A 406 -21.21 -8.00 16.09
C ALA A 406 -22.34 -7.36 15.28
N SER A 407 -22.07 -6.96 14.03
CA SER A 407 -23.02 -6.27 13.13
C SER A 407 -23.72 -7.20 12.13
N ALA A 408 -23.23 -8.45 11.95
CA ALA A 408 -23.79 -9.43 11.01
C ALA A 408 -25.28 -9.69 11.28
N THR A 409 -26.03 -9.91 10.21
CA THR A 409 -27.45 -10.30 10.29
C THR A 409 -27.61 -11.68 10.94
N GLU A 410 -28.81 -11.98 11.47
CA GLU A 410 -29.03 -13.31 12.06
C GLU A 410 -28.95 -14.43 11.00
N HIS A 411 -29.28 -14.14 9.74
CA HIS A 411 -29.09 -15.05 8.63
C HIS A 411 -27.60 -15.40 8.46
N GLU A 412 -26.74 -14.41 8.37
CA GLU A 412 -25.27 -14.61 8.23
C GLU A 412 -24.70 -15.37 9.44
N ARG A 413 -25.11 -15.00 10.66
CA ARG A 413 -24.68 -15.68 11.89
C ARG A 413 -25.12 -17.14 11.90
N HIS A 414 -26.36 -17.42 11.55
CA HIS A 414 -26.89 -18.79 11.50
C HIS A 414 -26.13 -19.61 10.47
N PHE A 415 -25.94 -19.08 9.26
CA PHE A 415 -25.19 -19.76 8.22
C PHE A 415 -23.73 -20.00 8.64
N ALA A 416 -23.04 -18.99 9.15
CA ALA A 416 -21.66 -19.10 9.60
C ALA A 416 -21.49 -20.12 10.73
N ARG A 417 -22.38 -20.12 11.74
CA ARG A 417 -22.35 -21.12 12.82
C ARG A 417 -22.48 -22.54 12.30
N GLY A 418 -23.45 -22.79 11.41
CA GLY A 418 -23.65 -24.10 10.82
C GLY A 418 -22.47 -24.53 9.94
N TYR A 419 -22.01 -23.63 9.07
CA TYR A 419 -20.92 -23.92 8.13
C TYR A 419 -19.57 -24.16 8.83
N LEU A 420 -19.25 -23.34 9.83
CA LEU A 420 -17.96 -23.40 10.54
C LEU A 420 -18.00 -24.32 11.77
N ALA A 421 -19.14 -24.91 12.07
CA ALA A 421 -19.34 -25.76 13.26
C ALA A 421 -18.91 -25.05 14.56
N THR A 422 -19.37 -23.80 14.77
CA THR A 422 -19.00 -22.93 15.89
C THR A 422 -20.22 -22.38 16.60
N ASP A 423 -20.06 -22.03 17.88
CA ASP A 423 -21.04 -21.25 18.66
C ASP A 423 -20.93 -19.74 18.42
N GLY A 424 -19.82 -19.30 17.77
CA GLY A 424 -19.52 -17.90 17.47
C GLY A 424 -18.78 -17.13 18.55
N HIS A 425 -18.37 -17.78 19.65
CA HIS A 425 -17.70 -17.12 20.78
C HIS A 425 -16.31 -16.57 20.40
N ASP A 426 -15.51 -17.32 19.59
CA ASP A 426 -14.16 -16.94 19.16
C ASP A 426 -14.12 -16.81 17.63
N MET A 427 -14.94 -15.93 17.10
CA MET A 427 -15.14 -15.80 15.65
C MET A 427 -13.87 -15.36 14.88
N PRO A 428 -13.05 -14.42 15.39
CA PRO A 428 -11.81 -14.05 14.71
C PRO A 428 -10.89 -15.26 14.46
N TRP A 429 -10.62 -16.07 15.48
CA TRP A 429 -9.78 -17.25 15.32
C TRP A 429 -10.47 -18.40 14.59
N THR A 430 -11.80 -18.44 14.61
CA THR A 430 -12.59 -19.40 13.81
C THR A 430 -12.39 -19.10 12.31
N LEU A 431 -12.47 -17.82 11.88
CA LEU A 431 -12.22 -17.45 10.48
C LEU A 431 -10.73 -17.59 10.11
N ILE A 432 -9.80 -17.26 10.99
CA ILE A 432 -8.35 -17.54 10.78
C ILE A 432 -8.16 -19.04 10.52
N ARG A 433 -8.74 -19.91 11.35
CA ARG A 433 -8.66 -21.36 11.16
C ARG A 433 -9.29 -21.81 9.83
N ALA A 434 -10.45 -21.28 9.47
CA ALA A 434 -11.11 -21.59 8.19
C ALA A 434 -10.26 -21.18 6.97
N ALA A 435 -9.64 -19.99 7.03
CA ALA A 435 -8.69 -19.55 6.02
C ALA A 435 -7.47 -20.48 5.92
N MET A 436 -6.89 -20.86 7.06
CA MET A 436 -5.75 -21.78 7.12
C MET A 436 -6.10 -23.18 6.58
N ALA A 437 -7.30 -23.67 6.85
CA ALA A 437 -7.77 -24.98 6.42
C ALA A 437 -8.15 -25.03 4.94
N SER A 438 -8.45 -23.91 4.32
CA SER A 438 -8.85 -23.78 2.92
C SER A 438 -7.81 -24.38 1.96
N VAL A 439 -8.24 -24.80 0.77
CA VAL A 439 -7.36 -25.29 -0.31
C VAL A 439 -6.52 -24.16 -0.94
N ALA A 440 -6.83 -22.91 -0.67
CA ALA A 440 -6.05 -21.75 -1.16
C ALA A 440 -4.57 -21.89 -0.81
N ASP A 441 -3.69 -21.62 -1.77
CA ASP A 441 -2.24 -21.70 -1.56
C ASP A 441 -1.76 -20.70 -0.49
N THR A 442 -2.33 -19.50 -0.45
CA THR A 442 -1.93 -18.47 0.49
C THR A 442 -3.07 -18.08 1.44
N ALA A 443 -2.79 -17.92 2.73
CA ALA A 443 -3.73 -17.37 3.71
C ALA A 443 -3.08 -16.20 4.46
N VAL A 444 -3.78 -15.06 4.50
CA VAL A 444 -3.27 -13.84 5.16
C VAL A 444 -4.29 -13.32 6.16
N HIS A 445 -3.82 -12.96 7.35
CA HIS A 445 -4.67 -12.55 8.47
C HIS A 445 -4.36 -11.11 8.89
N PRO A 446 -5.34 -10.19 8.94
CA PRO A 446 -5.14 -8.88 9.57
C PRO A 446 -4.68 -9.03 11.01
N MET A 447 -3.73 -8.21 11.42
CA MET A 447 -3.23 -8.22 12.80
C MET A 447 -4.34 -7.93 13.81
N GLN A 448 -5.33 -7.12 13.44
CA GLN A 448 -6.51 -6.83 14.25
C GLN A 448 -7.31 -8.11 14.57
N ASP A 449 -7.42 -9.02 13.61
CA ASP A 449 -8.15 -10.28 13.81
C ASP A 449 -7.32 -11.27 14.64
N VAL A 450 -6.00 -11.27 14.50
CA VAL A 450 -5.09 -12.04 15.40
C VAL A 450 -5.26 -11.60 16.85
N LEU A 451 -5.41 -10.28 17.07
CA LEU A 451 -5.64 -9.68 18.39
C LEU A 451 -7.13 -9.70 18.82
N ALA A 452 -8.04 -10.19 17.96
CA ALA A 452 -9.48 -10.24 18.18
C ALA A 452 -10.10 -8.87 18.57
N LEU A 453 -9.66 -7.79 17.90
CA LEU A 453 -10.05 -6.42 18.21
C LEU A 453 -11.40 -6.03 17.55
N PRO A 454 -12.17 -5.12 18.21
CA PRO A 454 -13.46 -4.64 17.70
C PRO A 454 -13.30 -3.65 16.54
N THR A 455 -14.45 -3.21 15.99
CA THR A 455 -14.59 -2.26 14.87
C THR A 455 -13.74 -1.01 14.96
N ASP A 456 -13.53 -0.45 16.15
CA ASP A 456 -12.71 0.76 16.37
C ASP A 456 -11.24 0.59 15.94
N SER A 457 -10.81 -0.66 15.74
CA SER A 457 -9.49 -1.01 15.26
C SER A 457 -9.38 -1.18 13.74
N ARG A 458 -10.44 -0.85 12.97
CA ARG A 458 -10.37 -0.89 11.50
C ARG A 458 -9.26 0.01 10.99
N MET A 459 -8.60 -0.44 9.92
CA MET A 459 -7.60 0.37 9.22
C MET A 459 -8.26 1.39 8.29
N ASN A 460 -9.25 0.97 7.52
CA ASN A 460 -9.95 1.81 6.55
C ASN A 460 -11.47 1.56 6.56
N TYR A 461 -12.22 2.56 6.13
CA TYR A 461 -13.64 2.46 5.79
C TYR A 461 -13.84 3.04 4.39
N PRO A 462 -14.03 2.20 3.35
CA PRO A 462 -14.19 2.66 1.97
C PRO A 462 -15.32 3.69 1.85
N GLY A 463 -15.05 4.78 1.11
CA GLY A 463 -16.01 5.88 0.94
C GLY A 463 -16.04 6.93 2.05
N GLN A 464 -15.22 6.79 3.11
CA GLN A 464 -15.04 7.82 4.14
C GLN A 464 -13.64 8.46 4.00
N GLU A 465 -13.61 9.79 3.88
CA GLU A 465 -12.41 10.54 3.53
C GLU A 465 -11.45 10.79 4.70
N SER A 466 -11.89 10.65 5.95
CA SER A 466 -11.08 11.01 7.13
C SER A 466 -11.33 10.09 8.32
N GLY A 467 -10.40 10.09 9.26
CA GLY A 467 -10.47 9.32 10.50
C GLY A 467 -9.78 7.94 10.42
N TRP A 468 -9.33 7.53 9.25
CA TRP A 468 -8.79 6.20 8.96
C TRP A 468 -7.26 6.19 8.79
N TRP A 469 -6.67 4.99 8.56
CA TRP A 469 -5.23 4.75 8.37
C TRP A 469 -4.39 5.05 9.60
N ARG A 470 -4.98 5.03 10.79
CA ARG A 470 -4.39 5.51 12.04
C ARG A 470 -4.12 4.39 13.05
N TRP A 471 -4.77 3.24 12.91
CA TRP A 471 -4.71 2.18 13.91
C TRP A 471 -3.29 1.69 14.18
N ARG A 472 -3.00 1.48 15.47
CA ARG A 472 -1.75 0.91 15.99
C ARG A 472 -2.06 -0.10 17.10
N PHE A 473 -1.11 -1.02 17.31
CA PHE A 473 -1.15 -1.89 18.48
C PHE A 473 0.03 -1.62 19.42
N GLN A 474 0.02 -2.24 20.63
CA GLN A 474 1.11 -2.24 21.58
C GLN A 474 1.58 -3.65 21.83
N TRP A 475 2.89 -3.86 22.07
CA TRP A 475 3.46 -5.18 22.35
C TRP A 475 2.81 -5.86 23.57
N SER A 476 2.31 -5.11 24.54
CA SER A 476 1.55 -5.62 25.69
C SER A 476 0.24 -6.33 25.33
N GLN A 477 -0.32 -6.10 24.16
CA GLN A 477 -1.51 -6.78 23.65
C GLN A 477 -1.16 -8.12 23.00
N LEU A 478 0.11 -8.31 22.63
CA LEU A 478 0.59 -9.48 21.90
C LEU A 478 1.22 -10.51 22.84
N HIS A 479 0.40 -11.44 23.30
CA HIS A 479 0.85 -12.50 24.19
C HIS A 479 1.52 -13.65 23.42
N PRO A 480 2.42 -14.44 24.04
CA PRO A 480 3.10 -15.57 23.41
C PRO A 480 2.15 -16.61 22.78
N TRP A 481 0.95 -16.78 23.33
CA TRP A 481 -0.03 -17.72 22.80
C TRP A 481 -0.55 -17.36 21.40
N HIS A 482 -0.53 -16.08 21.00
CA HIS A 482 -0.93 -15.68 19.63
C HIS A 482 0.02 -16.28 18.58
N ALA A 483 1.32 -16.14 18.78
CA ALA A 483 2.31 -16.77 17.91
C ALA A 483 2.21 -18.29 17.98
N GLY A 484 2.08 -18.87 19.18
CA GLY A 484 1.93 -20.31 19.38
C GLY A 484 0.73 -20.87 18.61
N ARG A 485 -0.45 -20.21 18.68
CA ARG A 485 -1.67 -20.64 17.99
C ARG A 485 -1.54 -20.52 16.47
N LEU A 486 -0.92 -19.45 15.96
CA LEU A 486 -0.62 -19.33 14.53
C LEU A 486 0.32 -20.44 14.05
N ALA A 487 1.40 -20.72 14.78
CA ALA A 487 2.36 -21.76 14.46
C ALA A 487 1.72 -23.16 14.48
N GLU A 488 0.83 -23.43 15.44
CA GLU A 488 0.07 -24.67 15.50
C GLU A 488 -0.82 -24.85 14.26
N LEU A 489 -1.61 -23.80 13.89
CA LEU A 489 -2.46 -23.83 12.72
C LEU A 489 -1.64 -23.96 11.42
N ALA A 490 -0.50 -23.27 11.32
CA ALA A 490 0.39 -23.36 10.16
C ALA A 490 0.92 -24.79 9.96
N ARG A 491 1.35 -25.46 11.04
CA ARG A 491 1.75 -26.87 10.99
C ARG A 491 0.59 -27.80 10.66
N LEU A 492 -0.56 -27.63 11.32
CA LEU A 492 -1.74 -28.48 11.14
C LEU A 492 -2.22 -28.49 9.69
N TYR A 493 -2.16 -27.34 9.01
CA TYR A 493 -2.66 -27.18 7.65
C TYR A 493 -1.55 -27.09 6.58
N GLY A 494 -0.28 -27.43 6.94
CA GLY A 494 0.85 -27.51 6.00
C GLY A 494 1.20 -26.17 5.36
N ARG A 495 1.31 -25.10 6.16
CA ARG A 495 1.64 -23.73 5.71
C ARG A 495 2.98 -23.21 6.28
N ILE A 496 3.85 -24.11 6.72
CA ILE A 496 5.19 -23.79 7.27
C ILE A 496 6.29 -24.01 6.24
#